data_8bdd6c6c7dfe15090922d62b012de0b0
#
_entry.id   8bdd6c6c7dfe15090922d62b012de0b0
#
_cell.length_a   1.000
_cell.length_b   1.000
_cell.length_c   1.000
_cell.angle_alpha   90.00
_cell.angle_beta   90.00
_cell.angle_gamma   90.00
#
_symmetry.space_group_name_H-M   'P 1'
#
loop_
_entity.id
_entity.type
_entity.pdbx_description
1 polymer ?
#
loop_
_entity_poly.entity_id
_entity_poly.type
_entity_poly.pdbx_seq_one_letter_code
_entity_poly.pdbx_strand_id
1 'polypeptide(L)'
;MKIVHLTPGTGNFHCGSCLRDNHLVKALRNQGHDVTMVPLYLPLVTDDAPASDGAPVQVGGINLYLRQKLPFLRLLPRKMLEFLDSSRVLRAAADRASMTSARELGEMTLETLRGQNGKQAEDWQRLVEWIGTSGKPDLISLSNGLLNGLAPAIQRTLGVPVLCSLQGEDSFLDTLPEPSKTKAWEAFRSNNSSVARYLATSDYYREVMQARLGLSEQQIVTVRNGMDFTGYSPAAVSPSVSVIGYLARLCYGKGLQTLVEAFLILAERLPHARLSLAGTTTAADADFIRSQKHTLEQAGLTGRVTWQENLTFEEKVQHLQSLSVLSVPATYGEAFGLYVIEALACGVPVVEPEHAGLAELVQATGGGLLCAPDDAAALAAALELLLKDEPQRLALASRGRETVLREYTADRMARDFAKVASEVMAGS
;
A
#
# COMPACT_ATOMS: atom_id res chain seq x y z
N MET A 1 -18.61 15.63 9.65
CA MET A 1 -17.93 14.87 10.73
C MET A 1 -16.55 15.42 10.91
N LYS A 2 -16.07 15.49 12.15
CA LYS A 2 -14.69 15.81 12.47
C LYS A 2 -13.89 14.51 12.66
N ILE A 3 -12.96 14.23 11.78
CA ILE A 3 -12.22 12.96 11.72
C ILE A 3 -10.73 13.23 11.94
N VAL A 4 -10.08 12.43 12.76
CA VAL A 4 -8.61 12.38 12.81
C VAL A 4 -8.15 11.08 12.17
N HIS A 5 -7.39 11.20 11.08
CA HIS A 5 -6.81 10.06 10.36
C HIS A 5 -5.34 9.90 10.73
N LEU A 6 -5.01 8.77 11.36
CA LEU A 6 -3.65 8.45 11.80
C LEU A 6 -2.97 7.57 10.76
N THR A 7 -1.83 8.03 10.22
CA THR A 7 -1.03 7.29 9.23
C THR A 7 0.41 7.11 9.70
N PRO A 8 1.11 6.02 9.35
CA PRO A 8 2.51 5.84 9.73
C PRO A 8 3.43 6.93 9.17
N GLY A 9 3.12 7.46 7.97
CA GLY A 9 4.02 8.26 7.17
C GLY A 9 4.97 7.39 6.33
N THR A 10 5.55 7.96 5.27
CA THR A 10 6.35 7.22 4.28
C THR A 10 7.84 7.52 4.32
N GLY A 11 8.25 8.65 4.90
CA GLY A 11 9.60 9.15 4.65
C GLY A 11 9.81 9.44 3.15
N ASN A 12 10.82 8.81 2.54
CA ASN A 12 11.14 8.99 1.12
C ASN A 12 10.65 7.83 0.22
N PHE A 13 9.74 6.97 0.71
CA PHE A 13 9.27 5.83 -0.06
C PHE A 13 7.87 6.10 -0.64
N HIS A 14 7.68 5.74 -1.92
CA HIS A 14 6.35 5.60 -2.49
C HIS A 14 5.65 4.41 -1.84
N CYS A 15 4.65 4.68 -1.02
CA CYS A 15 3.86 3.68 -0.33
C CYS A 15 2.41 3.76 -0.79
N GLY A 16 1.90 2.68 -1.39
CA GLY A 16 0.52 2.62 -1.88
C GLY A 16 -0.52 2.94 -0.80
N SER A 17 -0.32 2.46 0.43
CA SER A 17 -1.24 2.76 1.53
C SER A 17 -1.28 4.25 1.88
N CYS A 18 -0.11 4.92 1.91
CA CYS A 18 -0.07 6.36 2.20
C CYS A 18 -0.60 7.22 1.04
N LEU A 19 -0.40 6.79 -0.21
CA LEU A 19 -1.01 7.43 -1.37
C LEU A 19 -2.55 7.32 -1.29
N ARG A 20 -3.06 6.14 -1.02
CA ARG A 20 -4.49 5.90 -0.79
C ARG A 20 -5.04 6.76 0.35
N ASP A 21 -4.34 6.86 1.47
CA ASP A 21 -4.76 7.69 2.61
C ASP A 21 -4.83 9.17 2.25
N ASN A 22 -3.83 9.65 1.50
CA ASN A 22 -3.80 11.02 0.99
C ASN A 22 -5.05 11.33 0.13
N HIS A 23 -5.38 10.43 -0.80
CA HIS A 23 -6.56 10.55 -1.65
C HIS A 23 -7.87 10.46 -0.85
N LEU A 24 -7.95 9.55 0.13
CA LEU A 24 -9.12 9.43 1.01
C LEU A 24 -9.37 10.73 1.78
N VAL A 25 -8.33 11.28 2.42
CA VAL A 25 -8.47 12.49 3.23
C VAL A 25 -8.86 13.69 2.36
N LYS A 26 -8.24 13.88 1.20
CA LYS A 26 -8.62 14.93 0.25
C LYS A 26 -10.08 14.80 -0.20
N ALA A 27 -10.49 13.61 -0.59
CA ALA A 27 -11.86 13.35 -1.04
C ALA A 27 -12.90 13.56 0.08
N LEU A 28 -12.61 13.14 1.32
CA LEU A 28 -13.48 13.40 2.46
C LEU A 28 -13.62 14.91 2.73
N ARG A 29 -12.54 15.69 2.63
CA ARG A 29 -12.58 17.14 2.76
C ARG A 29 -13.43 17.79 1.67
N ASN A 30 -13.29 17.33 0.42
CA ASN A 30 -14.10 17.79 -0.71
C ASN A 30 -15.60 17.48 -0.51
N GLN A 31 -15.93 16.43 0.25
CA GLN A 31 -17.31 16.08 0.63
C GLN A 31 -17.81 16.81 1.88
N GLY A 32 -17.05 17.81 2.38
CA GLY A 32 -17.46 18.67 3.49
C GLY A 32 -17.17 18.11 4.88
N HIS A 33 -16.32 17.08 5.00
CA HIS A 33 -15.86 16.60 6.29
C HIS A 33 -14.64 17.39 6.78
N ASP A 34 -14.56 17.62 8.09
CA ASP A 34 -13.38 18.20 8.75
C ASP A 34 -12.39 17.06 9.08
N VAL A 35 -11.38 16.89 8.25
CA VAL A 35 -10.44 15.77 8.38
C VAL A 35 -9.03 16.27 8.62
N THR A 36 -8.45 15.90 9.75
CA THR A 36 -7.04 16.14 10.07
C THR A 36 -6.23 14.86 9.86
N MET A 37 -5.22 14.90 8.98
CA MET A 37 -4.29 13.80 8.76
C MET A 37 -3.04 13.98 9.60
N VAL A 38 -2.72 12.97 10.43
CA VAL A 38 -1.61 13.02 11.40
C VAL A 38 -0.61 11.91 11.10
N PRO A 39 0.59 12.26 10.60
CA PRO A 39 1.68 11.30 10.46
C PRO A 39 2.29 10.96 11.82
N LEU A 40 2.52 9.66 12.09
CA LEU A 40 3.00 9.17 13.37
C LEU A 40 4.52 9.09 13.45
N TYR A 41 5.17 8.43 12.50
CA TYR A 41 6.59 8.10 12.57
C TYR A 41 7.46 8.91 11.62
N LEU A 42 6.99 9.12 10.41
CA LEU A 42 7.73 9.78 9.33
C LEU A 42 6.85 10.82 8.64
N PRO A 43 7.44 11.86 8.04
CA PRO A 43 6.68 12.78 7.20
C PRO A 43 5.95 12.02 6.08
N LEU A 44 4.79 12.52 5.69
CA LEU A 44 4.09 11.98 4.54
C LEU A 44 4.73 12.54 3.26
N VAL A 45 5.20 11.65 2.40
CA VAL A 45 5.68 11.95 1.04
C VAL A 45 4.82 11.16 0.07
N THR A 46 4.14 11.85 -0.81
CA THR A 46 3.25 11.27 -1.84
C THR A 46 3.52 11.97 -3.18
N ASP A 47 3.03 11.37 -4.26
CA ASP A 47 3.13 11.94 -5.61
C ASP A 47 2.46 13.32 -5.70
N ASP A 48 1.44 13.55 -4.88
CA ASP A 48 0.71 14.81 -4.76
C ASP A 48 1.08 15.61 -3.52
N ALA A 49 0.59 16.86 -3.43
CA ALA A 49 0.65 17.65 -2.20
C ALA A 49 0.04 16.85 -1.03
N PRO A 50 0.79 16.65 0.07
CA PRO A 50 0.33 15.82 1.19
C PRO A 50 -0.83 16.48 1.94
N ALA A 51 -1.90 15.73 2.21
CA ALA A 51 -3.05 16.18 2.98
C ALA A 51 -2.77 16.40 4.48
N SER A 52 -1.55 16.12 4.92
CA SER A 52 -1.10 16.44 6.29
C SER A 52 -0.90 17.94 6.54
N ASP A 53 -0.95 18.78 5.49
CA ASP A 53 -0.83 20.26 5.56
C ASP A 53 0.40 20.73 6.39
N GLY A 54 1.49 19.98 6.33
CA GLY A 54 2.69 20.22 7.12
C GLY A 54 2.56 19.87 8.61
N ALA A 55 1.54 19.11 9.01
CA ALA A 55 1.39 18.63 10.38
C ALA A 55 2.68 17.97 10.88
N PRO A 56 3.16 18.29 12.09
CA PRO A 56 4.39 17.70 12.62
C PRO A 56 4.19 16.21 12.88
N VAL A 57 5.27 15.45 12.70
CA VAL A 57 5.31 14.03 13.08
C VAL A 57 5.15 13.91 14.59
N GLN A 58 4.12 13.18 15.04
CA GLN A 58 3.72 13.22 16.47
C GLN A 58 4.55 12.31 17.37
N VAL A 59 5.01 11.16 16.89
CA VAL A 59 5.69 10.17 17.72
C VAL A 59 7.21 10.14 17.49
N GLY A 60 7.67 10.59 16.33
CA GLY A 60 9.09 10.69 15.99
C GLY A 60 9.77 9.32 15.82
N GLY A 61 9.81 8.78 14.61
CA GLY A 61 10.28 7.42 14.33
C GLY A 61 11.74 7.16 14.73
N ILE A 62 12.63 8.16 14.61
CA ILE A 62 14.05 8.00 14.98
C ILE A 62 14.23 7.97 16.50
N ASN A 63 13.57 8.89 17.20
CA ASN A 63 13.61 8.95 18.64
C ASN A 63 13.06 7.65 19.24
N LEU A 64 11.96 7.14 18.69
CA LEU A 64 11.37 5.88 19.09
C LEU A 64 12.33 4.70 18.87
N TYR A 65 12.94 4.60 17.69
CA TYR A 65 13.91 3.57 17.35
C TYR A 65 15.14 3.61 18.26
N LEU A 66 15.71 4.78 18.48
CA LEU A 66 16.88 4.96 19.37
C LEU A 66 16.56 4.62 20.82
N ARG A 67 15.39 4.98 21.33
CA ARG A 67 14.97 4.63 22.71
C ARG A 67 14.73 3.12 22.88
N GLN A 68 14.37 2.41 21.82
CA GLN A 68 14.28 0.94 21.86
C GLN A 68 15.67 0.28 21.89
N LYS A 69 16.60 0.80 21.09
CA LYS A 69 17.97 0.27 20.96
C LYS A 69 18.86 0.63 22.14
N LEU A 70 18.70 1.83 22.70
CA LEU A 70 19.54 2.40 23.74
C LEU A 70 18.68 2.76 24.95
N PRO A 71 18.40 1.81 25.86
CA PRO A 71 17.48 2.02 26.97
C PRO A 71 17.83 3.23 27.85
N PHE A 72 19.13 3.61 27.94
CA PHE A 72 19.58 4.77 28.73
C PHE A 72 19.05 6.10 28.15
N LEU A 73 18.71 6.17 26.85
CA LEU A 73 18.09 7.36 26.24
C LEU A 73 16.68 7.64 26.77
N ARG A 74 16.05 6.65 27.41
CA ARG A 74 14.77 6.85 28.10
C ARG A 74 14.92 7.74 29.37
N LEU A 75 16.12 7.79 29.90
CA LEU A 75 16.44 8.63 31.09
C LEU A 75 16.77 10.08 30.73
N LEU A 76 17.03 10.37 29.45
CA LEU A 76 17.33 11.72 29.01
C LEU A 76 16.04 12.53 28.83
N PRO A 77 16.08 13.85 29.20
CA PRO A 77 14.97 14.75 28.97
C PRO A 77 14.62 14.79 27.47
N ARG A 78 13.32 14.66 27.15
CA ARG A 78 12.83 14.58 25.75
C ARG A 78 13.29 15.79 24.91
N LYS A 79 13.31 16.99 25.47
CA LYS A 79 13.79 18.22 24.80
C LYS A 79 15.19 18.08 24.20
N MET A 80 16.05 17.23 24.76
CA MET A 80 17.38 16.95 24.19
C MET A 80 17.33 16.01 22.97
N LEU A 81 16.24 15.27 22.79
CA LEU A 81 16.07 14.32 21.70
C LEU A 81 15.11 14.84 20.61
N GLU A 82 14.38 15.92 20.89
CA GLU A 82 13.42 16.52 19.93
C GLU A 82 14.08 17.00 18.63
N PHE A 83 15.36 17.38 18.68
CA PHE A 83 16.08 17.75 17.45
C PHE A 83 16.23 16.56 16.48
N LEU A 84 16.25 15.31 16.98
CA LEU A 84 16.32 14.09 16.17
C LEU A 84 15.02 13.87 15.37
N ASP A 85 13.90 14.42 15.83
CA ASP A 85 12.61 14.35 15.18
C ASP A 85 12.37 15.54 14.24
N SER A 86 13.39 16.40 14.06
CA SER A 86 13.30 17.47 13.06
C SER A 86 13.17 16.89 11.65
N SER A 87 12.35 17.53 10.81
CA SER A 87 12.05 17.06 9.44
C SER A 87 13.29 16.85 8.56
N ARG A 88 14.42 17.50 8.89
CA ARG A 88 15.70 17.31 8.17
C ARG A 88 16.40 16.02 8.60
N VAL A 89 16.44 15.74 9.90
CA VAL A 89 17.07 14.52 10.45
C VAL A 89 16.21 13.31 10.12
N LEU A 90 14.87 13.43 10.21
CA LEU A 90 13.93 12.38 9.84
C LEU A 90 14.05 12.01 8.34
N ARG A 91 14.21 12.97 7.45
CA ARG A 91 14.49 12.71 6.02
C ARG A 91 15.82 12.00 5.80
N ALA A 92 16.91 12.49 6.41
CA ALA A 92 18.23 11.87 6.30
C ALA A 92 18.29 10.45 6.87
N ALA A 93 17.44 10.13 7.85
CA ALA A 93 17.35 8.79 8.43
C ALA A 93 16.39 7.88 7.66
N ALA A 94 15.36 8.41 7.02
CA ALA A 94 14.49 7.65 6.13
C ALA A 94 15.30 7.02 4.98
N ASP A 95 16.31 7.73 4.45
CA ASP A 95 17.26 7.20 3.45
C ASP A 95 18.08 6.01 3.96
N ARG A 96 18.23 5.88 5.29
CA ARG A 96 18.95 4.78 5.95
C ARG A 96 18.03 3.75 6.60
N ALA A 97 16.73 3.96 6.64
CA ALA A 97 15.75 3.07 7.28
C ALA A 97 15.68 1.68 6.58
N SER A 98 16.16 1.57 5.35
CA SER A 98 16.34 0.30 4.63
C SER A 98 17.31 -0.68 5.30
N MET A 99 18.04 -0.26 6.34
CA MET A 99 19.02 -1.06 7.09
C MET A 99 18.43 -1.78 8.32
N THR A 100 17.12 -1.63 8.59
CA THR A 100 16.47 -2.28 9.75
C THR A 100 16.25 -3.76 9.45
N SER A 101 16.74 -4.65 10.31
CA SER A 101 16.55 -6.10 10.13
C SER A 101 15.09 -6.51 10.30
N ALA A 102 14.68 -7.62 9.67
CA ALA A 102 13.32 -8.18 9.81
C ALA A 102 12.96 -8.45 11.29
N ARG A 103 13.93 -8.82 12.12
CA ARG A 103 13.73 -9.00 13.56
C ARG A 103 13.40 -7.68 14.27
N GLU A 104 14.10 -6.62 13.94
CA GLU A 104 13.89 -5.29 14.54
C GLU A 104 12.56 -4.70 14.13
N LEU A 105 12.18 -4.85 12.85
CA LEU A 105 10.85 -4.48 12.36
C LEU A 105 9.76 -5.27 13.09
N GLY A 106 9.97 -6.57 13.30
CA GLY A 106 9.05 -7.42 14.05
C GLY A 106 8.86 -6.98 15.50
N GLU A 107 9.94 -6.61 16.19
CA GLU A 107 9.85 -6.09 17.56
C GLU A 107 9.13 -4.75 17.61
N MET A 108 9.40 -3.83 16.68
CA MET A 108 8.69 -2.54 16.60
C MET A 108 7.20 -2.74 16.33
N THR A 109 6.86 -3.60 15.38
CA THR A 109 5.47 -3.93 15.06
C THR A 109 4.73 -4.51 16.24
N LEU A 110 5.35 -5.48 16.93
CA LEU A 110 4.77 -6.08 18.13
C LEU A 110 4.52 -5.03 19.23
N GLU A 111 5.47 -4.12 19.46
CA GLU A 111 5.28 -3.06 20.47
C GLU A 111 4.18 -2.07 20.08
N THR A 112 4.03 -1.77 18.78
CA THR A 112 2.91 -0.95 18.28
C THR A 112 1.57 -1.64 18.50
N LEU A 113 1.45 -2.94 18.15
CA LEU A 113 0.25 -3.73 18.36
C LEU A 113 -0.10 -3.94 19.83
N ARG A 114 0.89 -3.99 20.72
CA ARG A 114 0.67 -4.04 22.17
C ARG A 114 0.09 -2.75 22.75
N GLY A 115 0.26 -1.65 22.02
CA GLY A 115 -0.31 -0.36 22.41
C GLY A 115 0.07 0.04 23.84
N GLN A 116 -0.90 0.12 24.71
CA GLN A 116 -0.71 0.50 26.12
C GLN A 116 0.05 -0.54 26.96
N ASN A 117 0.12 -1.78 26.52
CA ASN A 117 0.89 -2.83 27.17
C ASN A 117 2.31 -2.96 26.59
N GLY A 118 2.64 -2.10 25.62
CA GLY A 118 3.93 -2.05 24.96
C GLY A 118 4.86 -0.98 25.54
N LYS A 119 6.11 -0.99 25.08
CA LYS A 119 7.15 -0.03 25.49
C LYS A 119 6.86 1.41 25.05
N GLN A 120 5.89 1.61 24.17
CA GLN A 120 5.48 2.90 23.60
C GLN A 120 4.23 3.49 24.27
N ALA A 121 3.74 2.88 25.36
CA ALA A 121 2.48 3.24 26.01
C ALA A 121 2.37 4.75 26.36
N GLU A 122 3.46 5.35 26.86
CA GLU A 122 3.48 6.77 27.18
C GLU A 122 3.37 7.67 25.95
N ASP A 123 4.00 7.29 24.82
CA ASP A 123 3.96 8.06 23.60
C ASP A 123 2.55 8.01 22.98
N TRP A 124 1.90 6.85 23.05
CA TRP A 124 0.50 6.69 22.61
C TRP A 124 -0.46 7.47 23.50
N GLN A 125 -0.28 7.46 24.80
CA GLN A 125 -1.12 8.22 25.73
C GLN A 125 -1.03 9.72 25.43
N ARG A 126 0.17 10.27 25.24
CA ARG A 126 0.38 11.69 24.88
C ARG A 126 -0.24 12.05 23.54
N LEU A 127 -0.13 11.17 22.53
CA LEU A 127 -0.77 11.38 21.23
C LEU A 127 -2.28 11.52 21.40
N VAL A 128 -2.89 10.61 22.16
CA VAL A 128 -4.35 10.62 22.38
C VAL A 128 -4.79 11.85 23.16
N GLU A 129 -4.03 12.26 24.19
CA GLU A 129 -4.27 13.49 24.95
C GLU A 129 -4.15 14.73 24.06
N TRP A 130 -3.10 14.80 23.22
CA TRP A 130 -2.93 15.89 22.25
C TRP A 130 -4.11 15.98 21.28
N ILE A 131 -4.59 14.86 20.75
CA ILE A 131 -5.79 14.83 19.90
C ILE A 131 -6.98 15.42 20.66
N GLY A 132 -7.18 15.03 21.92
CA GLY A 132 -8.26 15.53 22.75
C GLY A 132 -8.21 17.04 22.99
N THR A 133 -7.00 17.59 23.23
CA THR A 133 -6.79 19.04 23.47
C THR A 133 -6.88 19.87 22.21
N SER A 134 -6.58 19.29 21.04
CA SER A 134 -6.71 19.94 19.73
C SER A 134 -8.16 20.06 19.24
N GLY A 135 -9.10 19.60 20.05
CA GLY A 135 -10.54 19.60 19.77
C GLY A 135 -11.03 18.19 19.45
N LYS A 136 -11.78 17.60 20.38
CA LYS A 136 -12.29 16.23 20.31
C LYS A 136 -12.90 15.92 18.94
N PRO A 137 -12.40 14.88 18.23
CA PRO A 137 -13.02 14.42 16.97
C PRO A 137 -14.30 13.63 17.25
N ASP A 138 -15.12 13.45 16.22
CA ASP A 138 -16.27 12.54 16.25
C ASP A 138 -15.82 11.09 16.09
N LEU A 139 -14.69 10.86 15.38
CA LEU A 139 -14.20 9.55 15.00
C LEU A 139 -12.69 9.58 14.75
N ILE A 140 -12.00 8.49 15.06
CA ILE A 140 -10.61 8.28 14.67
C ILE A 140 -10.51 7.16 13.63
N SER A 141 -9.74 7.42 12.56
CA SER A 141 -9.43 6.48 11.50
C SER A 141 -7.97 6.07 11.55
N LEU A 142 -7.70 4.77 11.62
CA LEU A 142 -6.37 4.18 11.53
C LEU A 142 -6.10 3.73 10.10
N SER A 143 -4.98 4.16 9.55
CA SER A 143 -4.54 3.90 8.17
C SER A 143 -4.41 2.41 7.85
N ASN A 144 -3.92 1.63 8.81
CA ASN A 144 -3.74 0.19 8.65
C ASN A 144 -3.88 -0.55 9.98
N GLY A 145 -4.01 -1.88 9.89
CA GLY A 145 -4.22 -2.76 11.03
C GLY A 145 -3.09 -2.80 12.05
N LEU A 146 -1.85 -2.52 11.64
CA LEU A 146 -0.71 -2.52 12.57
C LEU A 146 -0.80 -1.40 13.61
N LEU A 147 -1.67 -0.41 13.40
CA LEU A 147 -1.94 0.69 14.33
C LEU A 147 -3.07 0.37 15.32
N ASN A 148 -3.71 -0.80 15.25
CA ASN A 148 -4.88 -1.10 16.08
C ASN A 148 -4.58 -1.12 17.59
N GLY A 149 -3.30 -1.26 17.99
CA GLY A 149 -2.88 -1.10 19.39
C GLY A 149 -3.18 0.26 20.01
N LEU A 150 -3.46 1.28 19.20
CA LEU A 150 -3.92 2.61 19.64
C LEU A 150 -5.40 2.61 20.05
N ALA A 151 -6.22 1.72 19.50
CA ALA A 151 -7.66 1.74 19.68
C ALA A 151 -8.10 1.68 21.16
N PRO A 152 -7.52 0.83 22.04
CA PRO A 152 -7.89 0.82 23.47
C PRO A 152 -7.62 2.15 24.19
N ALA A 153 -6.52 2.84 23.85
CA ALA A 153 -6.20 4.15 24.43
C ALA A 153 -7.18 5.23 23.98
N ILE A 154 -7.47 5.24 22.67
CA ILE A 154 -8.43 6.18 22.06
C ILE A 154 -9.81 6.03 22.69
N GLN A 155 -10.31 4.79 22.77
CA GLN A 155 -11.62 4.51 23.33
C GLN A 155 -11.73 4.94 24.80
N ARG A 156 -10.71 4.64 25.61
CA ARG A 156 -10.70 4.96 27.03
C ARG A 156 -10.58 6.46 27.31
N THR A 157 -9.72 7.16 26.56
CA THR A 157 -9.38 8.57 26.85
C THR A 157 -10.35 9.53 26.16
N LEU A 158 -10.75 9.24 24.93
CA LEU A 158 -11.59 10.14 24.12
C LEU A 158 -13.06 9.67 24.07
N GLY A 159 -13.32 8.37 24.23
CA GLY A 159 -14.66 7.81 24.14
C GLY A 159 -15.28 7.99 22.75
N VAL A 160 -14.45 7.91 21.70
CA VAL A 160 -14.89 8.03 20.31
C VAL A 160 -14.67 6.72 19.55
N PRO A 161 -15.50 6.39 18.56
CA PRO A 161 -15.33 5.20 17.75
C PRO A 161 -14.03 5.21 16.95
N VAL A 162 -13.46 4.02 16.71
CA VAL A 162 -12.26 3.81 15.92
C VAL A 162 -12.61 2.98 14.69
N LEU A 163 -12.34 3.49 13.49
CA LEU A 163 -12.29 2.72 12.26
C LEU A 163 -10.84 2.34 11.97
N CYS A 164 -10.62 1.10 11.51
CA CYS A 164 -9.29 0.61 11.21
C CYS A 164 -9.26 -0.01 9.80
N SER A 165 -8.52 0.61 8.88
CA SER A 165 -8.33 0.05 7.54
C SER A 165 -7.41 -1.16 7.59
N LEU A 166 -7.59 -2.09 6.64
CA LEU A 166 -6.76 -3.28 6.45
C LEU A 166 -6.19 -3.24 5.03
N GLN A 167 -4.84 -3.30 4.90
CA GLN A 167 -4.10 -2.95 3.69
C GLN A 167 -3.11 -4.04 3.21
N GLY A 168 -3.19 -5.28 3.72
CA GLY A 168 -2.26 -6.37 3.38
C GLY A 168 -1.28 -6.70 4.50
N GLU A 169 -1.66 -6.50 5.75
CA GLU A 169 -0.82 -6.70 6.93
C GLU A 169 -0.36 -8.15 7.10
N ASP A 170 -1.17 -9.10 6.67
CA ASP A 170 -0.90 -10.54 6.74
C ASP A 170 0.37 -10.91 6.00
N SER A 171 0.58 -10.36 4.81
CA SER A 171 1.77 -10.62 4.00
C SER A 171 3.07 -10.22 4.73
N PHE A 172 3.01 -9.15 5.54
CA PHE A 172 4.13 -8.72 6.36
C PHE A 172 4.23 -9.53 7.66
N LEU A 173 3.12 -9.68 8.41
CA LEU A 173 3.12 -10.38 9.69
C LEU A 173 3.56 -11.84 9.57
N ASP A 174 3.20 -12.47 8.46
CA ASP A 174 3.56 -13.89 8.21
C ASP A 174 5.04 -14.08 7.87
N THR A 175 5.76 -13.03 7.49
CA THR A 175 7.23 -13.09 7.30
C THR A 175 8.03 -12.93 8.59
N LEU A 176 7.39 -12.52 9.68
CA LEU A 176 8.08 -12.34 10.96
C LEU A 176 8.59 -13.67 11.50
N PRO A 177 9.80 -13.72 12.08
CA PRO A 177 10.30 -14.91 12.73
C PRO A 177 9.52 -15.22 14.01
N GLU A 178 9.41 -16.51 14.35
CA GLU A 178 8.87 -16.91 15.65
C GLU A 178 9.82 -16.52 16.81
N PRO A 179 9.30 -16.15 17.98
CA PRO A 179 7.89 -16.11 18.38
C PRO A 179 7.20 -14.76 18.06
N SER A 180 7.84 -13.84 17.31
CA SER A 180 7.30 -12.50 17.02
C SER A 180 6.03 -12.56 16.19
N LYS A 181 5.98 -13.46 15.21
CA LYS A 181 4.80 -13.70 14.37
C LYS A 181 3.57 -14.05 15.21
N THR A 182 3.66 -15.10 16.00
CA THR A 182 2.55 -15.55 16.87
C THR A 182 2.09 -14.44 17.80
N LYS A 183 3.03 -13.77 18.49
CA LYS A 183 2.73 -12.69 19.43
C LYS A 183 2.13 -11.47 18.75
N ALA A 184 2.53 -11.16 17.52
CA ALA A 184 1.96 -10.04 16.78
C ALA A 184 0.49 -10.31 16.41
N TRP A 185 0.16 -11.50 15.94
CA TRP A 185 -1.22 -11.89 15.67
C TRP A 185 -2.09 -11.93 16.93
N GLU A 186 -1.56 -12.41 18.06
CA GLU A 186 -2.26 -12.39 19.35
C GLU A 186 -2.53 -10.96 19.82
N ALA A 187 -1.52 -10.07 19.74
CA ALA A 187 -1.67 -8.67 20.08
C ALA A 187 -2.68 -7.96 19.18
N PHE A 188 -2.68 -8.25 17.88
CA PHE A 188 -3.65 -7.72 16.93
C PHE A 188 -5.08 -8.09 17.37
N ARG A 189 -5.34 -9.39 17.60
CA ARG A 189 -6.66 -9.88 18.02
C ARG A 189 -7.14 -9.28 19.34
N SER A 190 -6.23 -9.10 20.29
CA SER A 190 -6.57 -8.59 21.63
C SER A 190 -7.18 -7.19 21.63
N ASN A 191 -6.96 -6.41 20.54
CA ASN A 191 -7.47 -5.04 20.39
C ASN A 191 -8.82 -4.98 19.65
N ASN A 192 -9.34 -6.10 19.12
CA ASN A 192 -10.55 -6.13 18.28
C ASN A 192 -11.77 -5.49 18.94
N SER A 193 -11.95 -5.67 20.25
CA SER A 193 -13.08 -5.11 21.00
C SER A 193 -13.07 -3.58 21.08
N SER A 194 -11.92 -2.95 20.83
CA SER A 194 -11.75 -1.49 20.83
C SER A 194 -11.84 -0.85 19.45
N VAL A 195 -11.97 -1.66 18.39
CA VAL A 195 -12.18 -1.20 17.01
C VAL A 195 -13.66 -1.34 16.68
N ALA A 196 -14.31 -0.23 16.38
CA ALA A 196 -15.74 -0.23 16.07
C ALA A 196 -16.04 -0.92 14.72
N ARG A 197 -15.18 -0.72 13.71
CA ARG A 197 -15.30 -1.40 12.43
C ARG A 197 -13.93 -1.49 11.72
N TYR A 198 -13.63 -2.65 11.16
CA TYR A 198 -12.53 -2.83 10.22
C TYR A 198 -12.98 -2.60 8.79
N LEU A 199 -12.12 -1.98 7.96
CA LEU A 199 -12.37 -1.65 6.56
C LEU A 199 -11.38 -2.40 5.69
N ALA A 200 -11.80 -3.47 5.03
CA ALA A 200 -10.97 -4.25 4.11
C ALA A 200 -11.01 -3.66 2.69
N THR A 201 -9.91 -3.76 1.96
CA THR A 201 -9.74 -3.18 0.62
C THR A 201 -10.40 -3.96 -0.50
N SER A 202 -10.73 -5.24 -0.27
CA SER A 202 -11.41 -6.15 -1.19
C SER A 202 -12.24 -7.15 -0.42
N ASP A 203 -13.16 -7.84 -1.09
CA ASP A 203 -13.97 -8.89 -0.47
C ASP A 203 -13.10 -10.10 -0.10
N TYR A 204 -12.13 -10.44 -0.95
CA TYR A 204 -11.10 -11.44 -0.63
C TYR A 204 -10.39 -11.10 0.69
N TYR A 205 -9.89 -9.86 0.81
CA TYR A 205 -9.12 -9.48 1.99
C TYR A 205 -9.99 -9.37 3.25
N ARG A 206 -11.27 -9.02 3.08
CA ARG A 206 -12.27 -9.08 4.16
C ARG A 206 -12.38 -10.50 4.73
N GLU A 207 -12.52 -11.51 3.86
CA GLU A 207 -12.64 -12.92 4.28
C GLU A 207 -11.36 -13.42 4.97
N VAL A 208 -10.20 -13.13 4.40
CA VAL A 208 -8.90 -13.49 5.00
C VAL A 208 -8.76 -12.91 6.40
N MET A 209 -9.01 -11.61 6.56
CA MET A 209 -8.81 -10.94 7.84
C MET A 209 -9.93 -11.24 8.85
N GLN A 210 -11.15 -11.47 8.39
CA GLN A 210 -12.25 -11.94 9.23
C GLN A 210 -11.88 -13.27 9.90
N ALA A 211 -11.39 -14.22 9.13
CA ALA A 211 -10.98 -15.52 9.65
C ALA A 211 -9.75 -15.40 10.59
N ARG A 212 -8.72 -14.65 10.18
CA ARG A 212 -7.47 -14.51 10.95
C ARG A 212 -7.64 -13.77 12.27
N LEU A 213 -8.49 -12.77 12.30
CA LEU A 213 -8.75 -11.97 13.49
C LEU A 213 -9.92 -12.52 14.33
N GLY A 214 -10.70 -13.47 13.81
CA GLY A 214 -11.89 -14.01 14.50
C GLY A 214 -13.00 -12.97 14.60
N LEU A 215 -13.23 -12.17 13.56
CA LEU A 215 -14.22 -11.10 13.55
C LEU A 215 -15.60 -11.63 13.13
N SER A 216 -16.65 -11.04 13.67
CA SER A 216 -18.02 -11.22 13.15
C SER A 216 -18.19 -10.43 11.83
N GLU A 217 -19.19 -10.79 11.03
CA GLU A 217 -19.55 -10.06 9.81
C GLU A 217 -19.84 -8.58 10.06
N GLN A 218 -20.35 -8.26 11.23
CA GLN A 218 -20.66 -6.88 11.62
C GLN A 218 -19.41 -6.06 11.97
N GLN A 219 -18.30 -6.70 12.31
CA GLN A 219 -17.06 -6.02 12.71
C GLN A 219 -16.15 -5.66 11.53
N ILE A 220 -16.42 -6.19 10.34
CA ILE A 220 -15.61 -5.94 9.15
C ILE A 220 -16.48 -5.71 7.92
N VAL A 221 -16.09 -4.75 7.10
CA VAL A 221 -16.79 -4.39 5.85
C VAL A 221 -15.78 -4.08 4.76
N THR A 222 -16.17 -4.29 3.50
CA THR A 222 -15.35 -3.92 2.35
C THR A 222 -15.56 -2.44 2.03
N VAL A 223 -14.46 -1.69 2.02
CA VAL A 223 -14.35 -0.33 1.46
C VAL A 223 -13.20 -0.35 0.46
N ARG A 224 -13.54 -0.51 -0.81
CA ARG A 224 -12.53 -0.66 -1.88
C ARG A 224 -11.65 0.57 -1.98
N ASN A 225 -10.36 0.35 -2.19
CA ASN A 225 -9.43 1.44 -2.44
C ASN A 225 -9.84 2.20 -3.70
N GLY A 226 -9.61 3.52 -3.66
CA GLY A 226 -9.83 4.42 -4.77
C GLY A 226 -8.70 5.42 -4.89
N MET A 227 -8.57 6.02 -6.07
CA MET A 227 -7.55 7.01 -6.37
C MET A 227 -8.14 8.26 -7.01
N ASP A 228 -7.41 9.35 -6.93
CA ASP A 228 -7.60 10.49 -7.82
C ASP A 228 -6.91 10.17 -9.15
N PHE A 229 -7.69 10.12 -10.22
CA PHE A 229 -7.18 9.84 -11.56
C PHE A 229 -6.86 11.10 -12.37
N THR A 230 -6.77 12.25 -11.72
CA THR A 230 -6.30 13.50 -12.36
C THR A 230 -4.88 13.29 -12.89
N GLY A 231 -4.67 13.58 -14.17
CA GLY A 231 -3.38 13.35 -14.84
C GLY A 231 -3.21 11.95 -15.47
N TYR A 232 -4.02 10.96 -15.08
CA TYR A 232 -4.00 9.64 -15.74
C TYR A 232 -4.84 9.68 -17.03
N SER A 233 -4.21 9.47 -18.16
CA SER A 233 -4.86 9.46 -19.48
C SER A 233 -4.24 8.40 -20.38
N PRO A 234 -4.98 7.85 -21.32
CA PRO A 234 -4.42 6.99 -22.35
C PRO A 234 -3.36 7.70 -23.18
N ALA A 235 -2.44 6.94 -23.74
CA ALA A 235 -1.51 7.45 -24.73
C ALA A 235 -2.28 8.07 -25.91
N ALA A 236 -1.79 9.18 -26.45
CA ALA A 236 -2.36 9.82 -27.63
C ALA A 236 -2.27 8.93 -28.89
N VAL A 237 -1.24 8.09 -28.95
CA VAL A 237 -1.01 7.13 -30.01
C VAL A 237 -0.62 5.80 -29.37
N SER A 238 -1.23 4.69 -29.83
CA SER A 238 -0.85 3.36 -29.36
C SER A 238 0.63 3.08 -29.63
N PRO A 239 1.34 2.41 -28.69
CA PRO A 239 2.74 2.05 -28.91
C PRO A 239 2.92 1.23 -30.20
N SER A 240 3.86 1.62 -31.03
CA SER A 240 4.19 0.91 -32.29
C SER A 240 4.96 -0.41 -32.04
N VAL A 241 5.48 -0.59 -30.85
CA VAL A 241 6.20 -1.80 -30.40
C VAL A 241 5.45 -2.38 -29.21
N SER A 242 5.34 -3.70 -29.16
CA SER A 242 4.74 -4.41 -28.03
C SER A 242 5.63 -4.26 -26.80
N VAL A 243 5.15 -3.54 -25.78
CA VAL A 243 5.84 -3.32 -24.51
C VAL A 243 5.05 -3.96 -23.37
N ILE A 244 5.65 -4.93 -22.73
CA ILE A 244 5.15 -5.52 -21.47
C ILE A 244 5.67 -4.67 -20.33
N GLY A 245 4.80 -4.21 -19.46
CA GLY A 245 5.13 -3.36 -18.33
C GLY A 245 5.07 -4.06 -16.99
N TYR A 246 5.80 -3.51 -16.04
CA TYR A 246 5.73 -3.83 -14.62
C TYR A 246 5.78 -2.53 -13.83
N LEU A 247 4.96 -2.38 -12.79
CA LEU A 247 4.92 -1.21 -11.92
C LEU A 247 4.69 -1.62 -10.46
N ALA A 248 5.74 -1.97 -9.75
CA ALA A 248 5.69 -2.32 -8.33
C ALA A 248 7.12 -2.30 -7.73
N ARG A 249 7.26 -2.52 -6.42
CA ARG A 249 8.59 -2.79 -5.85
C ARG A 249 9.28 -3.92 -6.61
N LEU A 250 10.53 -3.70 -6.99
CA LEU A 250 11.32 -4.68 -7.75
C LEU A 250 11.85 -5.78 -6.81
N CYS A 251 10.98 -6.72 -6.45
CA CYS A 251 11.29 -7.78 -5.49
C CYS A 251 10.64 -9.11 -5.86
N TYR A 252 11.10 -10.18 -5.22
CA TYR A 252 10.57 -11.54 -5.45
C TYR A 252 9.07 -11.62 -5.21
N GLY A 253 8.58 -11.11 -4.08
CA GLY A 253 7.16 -11.21 -3.70
C GLY A 253 6.21 -10.55 -4.69
N LYS A 254 6.65 -9.56 -5.46
CA LYS A 254 5.85 -8.93 -6.53
C LYS A 254 5.96 -9.66 -7.88
N GLY A 255 6.53 -10.87 -7.91
CA GLY A 255 6.54 -11.75 -9.07
C GLY A 255 7.45 -11.30 -10.21
N LEU A 256 8.44 -10.44 -9.94
CA LEU A 256 9.38 -9.99 -10.97
C LEU A 256 10.11 -11.15 -11.63
N GLN A 257 10.46 -12.21 -10.88
CA GLN A 257 11.09 -13.40 -11.44
C GLN A 257 10.15 -14.10 -12.43
N THR A 258 8.90 -14.34 -12.07
CA THR A 258 7.90 -14.99 -12.93
C THR A 258 7.69 -14.20 -14.23
N LEU A 259 7.68 -12.87 -14.15
CA LEU A 259 7.57 -12.00 -15.33
C LEU A 259 8.83 -12.08 -16.22
N VAL A 260 10.03 -12.10 -15.64
CA VAL A 260 11.28 -12.27 -16.38
C VAL A 260 11.29 -13.63 -17.08
N GLU A 261 10.95 -14.71 -16.39
CA GLU A 261 10.84 -16.06 -16.98
C GLU A 261 9.79 -16.10 -18.11
N ALA A 262 8.64 -15.50 -17.94
CA ALA A 262 7.63 -15.37 -18.99
C ALA A 262 8.16 -14.56 -20.18
N PHE A 263 8.93 -13.50 -19.94
CA PHE A 263 9.54 -12.71 -21.01
C PHE A 263 10.61 -13.50 -21.80
N LEU A 264 11.37 -14.38 -21.16
CA LEU A 264 12.30 -15.29 -21.84
C LEU A 264 11.56 -16.15 -22.88
N ILE A 265 10.41 -16.74 -22.49
CA ILE A 265 9.57 -17.56 -23.37
C ILE A 265 9.03 -16.70 -24.53
N LEU A 266 8.54 -15.49 -24.23
CA LEU A 266 7.99 -14.58 -25.22
C LEU A 266 9.03 -14.03 -26.20
N ALA A 267 10.25 -13.85 -25.75
CA ALA A 267 11.34 -13.27 -26.55
C ALA A 267 11.67 -14.10 -27.78
N GLU A 268 11.47 -15.42 -27.72
CA GLU A 268 11.65 -16.34 -28.84
C GLU A 268 10.48 -16.23 -29.86
N ARG A 269 9.26 -16.00 -29.39
CA ARG A 269 8.04 -15.98 -30.20
C ARG A 269 7.70 -14.60 -30.74
N LEU A 270 8.12 -13.55 -30.04
CA LEU A 270 7.88 -12.14 -30.35
C LEU A 270 9.21 -11.36 -30.35
N PRO A 271 10.01 -11.42 -31.43
CA PRO A 271 11.37 -10.84 -31.47
C PRO A 271 11.41 -9.32 -31.22
N HIS A 272 10.30 -8.61 -31.45
CA HIS A 272 10.23 -7.16 -31.26
C HIS A 272 9.62 -6.73 -29.92
N ALA A 273 9.09 -7.68 -29.10
CA ALA A 273 8.54 -7.35 -27.79
C ALA A 273 9.64 -6.84 -26.84
N ARG A 274 9.30 -5.88 -26.01
CA ARG A 274 10.17 -5.28 -25.01
C ARG A 274 9.57 -5.44 -23.60
N LEU A 275 10.42 -5.37 -22.61
CA LEU A 275 10.04 -5.38 -21.20
C LEU A 275 10.44 -4.06 -20.55
N SER A 276 9.50 -3.40 -19.88
CA SER A 276 9.73 -2.14 -19.16
C SER A 276 9.38 -2.31 -17.69
N LEU A 277 10.39 -2.26 -16.85
CA LEU A 277 10.29 -2.55 -15.41
C LEU A 277 10.47 -1.25 -14.63
N ALA A 278 9.42 -0.83 -13.93
CA ALA A 278 9.44 0.38 -13.10
C ALA A 278 9.06 0.06 -11.65
N GLY A 279 9.72 0.72 -10.70
CA GLY A 279 9.36 0.59 -9.30
C GLY A 279 10.39 1.07 -8.30
N THR A 280 10.10 0.82 -7.03
CA THR A 280 11.02 1.13 -5.94
C THR A 280 11.92 -0.07 -5.64
N THR A 281 13.10 0.20 -5.09
CA THR A 281 14.06 -0.80 -4.66
C THR A 281 14.48 -0.54 -3.22
N THR A 282 14.91 -1.58 -2.52
CA THR A 282 15.58 -1.44 -1.23
C THR A 282 16.93 -2.16 -1.28
N ALA A 283 17.81 -1.86 -0.33
CA ALA A 283 19.10 -2.54 -0.24
C ALA A 283 18.96 -4.08 -0.14
N ALA A 284 17.88 -4.56 0.47
CA ALA A 284 17.58 -5.98 0.58
C ALA A 284 17.23 -6.64 -0.77
N ASP A 285 16.77 -5.87 -1.75
CA ASP A 285 16.38 -6.38 -3.07
C ASP A 285 17.56 -6.43 -4.06
N ALA A 286 18.70 -5.82 -3.73
CA ALA A 286 19.81 -5.59 -4.67
C ALA A 286 20.36 -6.88 -5.29
N ASP A 287 20.54 -7.94 -4.50
CA ASP A 287 21.07 -9.22 -4.97
C ASP A 287 20.06 -9.93 -5.87
N PHE A 288 18.79 -9.87 -5.52
CA PHE A 288 17.71 -10.41 -6.33
C PHE A 288 17.62 -9.70 -7.69
N ILE A 289 17.63 -8.36 -7.70
CA ILE A 289 17.60 -7.56 -8.94
C ILE A 289 18.83 -7.87 -9.81
N ARG A 290 20.00 -8.01 -9.21
CA ARG A 290 21.22 -8.38 -9.93
C ARG A 290 21.11 -9.76 -10.58
N SER A 291 20.51 -10.74 -9.90
CA SER A 291 20.27 -12.05 -10.47
C SER A 291 19.31 -11.99 -11.67
N GLN A 292 18.25 -11.16 -11.61
CA GLN A 292 17.34 -11.01 -12.74
C GLN A 292 18.00 -10.32 -13.95
N LYS A 293 18.82 -9.29 -13.72
CA LYS A 293 19.62 -8.64 -14.77
C LYS A 293 20.58 -9.62 -15.42
N HIS A 294 21.24 -10.46 -14.64
CA HIS A 294 22.18 -11.48 -15.15
C HIS A 294 21.45 -12.57 -15.98
N THR A 295 20.28 -13.01 -15.57
CA THR A 295 19.45 -13.95 -16.35
C THR A 295 19.11 -13.38 -17.73
N LEU A 296 18.72 -12.11 -17.80
CA LEU A 296 18.41 -11.43 -19.07
C LEU A 296 19.65 -11.20 -19.93
N GLU A 297 20.80 -10.94 -19.33
CA GLU A 297 22.09 -10.81 -20.01
C GLU A 297 22.53 -12.14 -20.65
N GLN A 298 22.46 -13.24 -19.91
CA GLN A 298 22.78 -14.57 -20.44
C GLN A 298 21.90 -14.97 -21.62
N ALA A 299 20.64 -14.51 -21.65
CA ALA A 299 19.72 -14.70 -22.75
C ALA A 299 19.92 -13.71 -23.93
N GLY A 300 20.87 -12.76 -23.83
CA GLY A 300 21.11 -11.75 -24.85
C GLY A 300 20.00 -10.70 -24.99
N LEU A 301 19.18 -10.52 -23.95
CA LEU A 301 17.98 -9.67 -23.98
C LEU A 301 18.15 -8.29 -23.35
N THR A 302 19.35 -7.94 -22.87
CA THR A 302 19.62 -6.65 -22.18
C THR A 302 19.12 -5.44 -22.98
N GLY A 303 19.30 -5.43 -24.31
CA GLY A 303 18.86 -4.33 -25.17
C GLY A 303 17.33 -4.24 -25.39
N ARG A 304 16.56 -5.22 -24.85
CA ARG A 304 15.10 -5.27 -24.94
C ARG A 304 14.42 -4.99 -23.61
N VAL A 305 15.19 -4.73 -22.55
CA VAL A 305 14.67 -4.50 -21.19
C VAL A 305 15.10 -3.13 -20.69
N THR A 306 14.14 -2.38 -20.16
CA THR A 306 14.38 -1.08 -19.51
C THR A 306 14.09 -1.21 -18.01
N TRP A 307 14.96 -0.64 -17.18
CA TRP A 307 14.81 -0.58 -15.73
C TRP A 307 14.69 0.88 -15.30
N GLN A 308 13.67 1.21 -14.55
CA GLN A 308 13.38 2.56 -14.06
C GLN A 308 13.08 2.52 -12.58
N GLU A 309 13.80 3.34 -11.80
CA GLU A 309 13.65 3.33 -10.34
C GLU A 309 13.14 4.70 -9.87
N ASN A 310 12.24 4.68 -8.90
CA ASN A 310 11.75 5.88 -8.19
C ASN A 310 11.18 6.97 -9.13
N LEU A 311 10.29 6.58 -10.03
CA LEU A 311 9.66 7.50 -10.98
C LEU A 311 8.87 8.60 -10.26
N THR A 312 8.94 9.82 -10.77
CA THR A 312 7.98 10.88 -10.45
C THR A 312 6.59 10.51 -10.96
N PHE A 313 5.56 11.26 -10.56
CA PHE A 313 4.20 11.04 -11.05
C PHE A 313 4.12 11.11 -12.58
N GLU A 314 4.71 12.15 -13.17
CA GLU A 314 4.74 12.35 -14.62
C GLU A 314 5.45 11.22 -15.34
N GLU A 315 6.61 10.79 -14.83
CA GLU A 315 7.36 9.66 -15.40
C GLU A 315 6.59 8.34 -15.26
N LYS A 316 5.88 8.13 -14.15
CA LYS A 316 5.00 6.98 -13.94
C LYS A 316 3.87 6.93 -14.97
N VAL A 317 3.20 8.06 -15.21
CA VAL A 317 2.15 8.15 -16.22
C VAL A 317 2.71 7.91 -17.62
N GLN A 318 3.88 8.49 -17.96
CA GLN A 318 4.56 8.25 -19.24
C GLN A 318 4.96 6.78 -19.39
N HIS A 319 5.49 6.16 -18.32
CA HIS A 319 5.78 4.73 -18.31
C HIS A 319 4.51 3.92 -18.64
N LEU A 320 3.41 4.13 -17.92
CA LEU A 320 2.14 3.44 -18.17
C LEU A 320 1.65 3.66 -19.61
N GLN A 321 1.68 4.88 -20.12
CA GLN A 321 1.29 5.22 -21.49
C GLN A 321 2.15 4.55 -22.57
N SER A 322 3.38 4.17 -22.24
CA SER A 322 4.29 3.47 -23.15
C SER A 322 4.00 1.97 -23.28
N LEU A 323 3.13 1.42 -22.43
CA LEU A 323 2.88 -0.01 -22.32
C LEU A 323 1.77 -0.49 -23.28
N SER A 324 1.89 -1.73 -23.75
CA SER A 324 0.82 -2.46 -24.41
C SER A 324 -0.02 -3.27 -23.43
N VAL A 325 0.59 -3.75 -22.35
CA VAL A 325 -0.01 -4.56 -21.30
C VAL A 325 0.84 -4.41 -20.03
N LEU A 326 0.21 -4.39 -18.85
CA LEU A 326 0.90 -4.44 -17.56
C LEU A 326 0.73 -5.83 -16.94
N SER A 327 1.76 -6.30 -16.22
CA SER A 327 1.64 -7.47 -15.34
C SER A 327 2.53 -7.32 -14.12
N VAL A 328 1.96 -7.59 -12.93
CA VAL A 328 2.66 -7.70 -11.66
C VAL A 328 2.24 -9.01 -11.01
N PRO A 329 2.80 -10.15 -11.45
CA PRO A 329 2.34 -11.48 -11.05
C PRO A 329 2.79 -11.81 -9.62
N ALA A 330 2.22 -11.09 -8.63
CA ALA A 330 2.55 -11.25 -7.22
C ALA A 330 2.39 -12.70 -6.74
N THR A 331 3.41 -13.18 -6.00
CA THR A 331 3.48 -14.58 -5.52
C THR A 331 2.79 -14.78 -4.16
N TYR A 332 2.30 -13.70 -3.54
CA TYR A 332 1.53 -13.71 -2.30
C TYR A 332 0.11 -13.19 -2.54
N GLY A 333 -0.78 -13.40 -1.56
CA GLY A 333 -2.15 -12.91 -1.62
C GLY A 333 -2.23 -11.37 -1.58
N GLU A 334 -2.06 -10.72 -2.74
CA GLU A 334 -2.21 -9.26 -2.85
C GLU A 334 -3.61 -8.83 -2.38
N ALA A 335 -3.68 -7.91 -1.45
CA ALA A 335 -4.95 -7.48 -0.89
C ALA A 335 -5.81 -6.65 -1.87
N PHE A 336 -5.16 -5.92 -2.82
CA PHE A 336 -5.87 -5.09 -3.79
C PHE A 336 -5.13 -4.93 -5.13
N GLY A 337 -3.96 -4.25 -5.17
CA GLY A 337 -3.22 -3.96 -6.42
C GLY A 337 -3.53 -2.59 -7.02
N LEU A 338 -3.07 -1.49 -6.39
CA LEU A 338 -3.28 -0.12 -6.90
C LEU A 338 -2.74 0.07 -8.32
N TYR A 339 -1.61 -0.55 -8.65
CA TYR A 339 -1.00 -0.50 -9.99
C TYR A 339 -1.93 -1.01 -11.11
N VAL A 340 -2.87 -1.90 -10.80
CA VAL A 340 -3.88 -2.36 -11.76
C VAL A 340 -4.82 -1.22 -12.13
N ILE A 341 -5.35 -0.49 -11.14
CA ILE A 341 -6.26 0.64 -11.42
C ILE A 341 -5.52 1.83 -12.05
N GLU A 342 -4.24 2.03 -11.75
CA GLU A 342 -3.39 3.03 -12.41
C GLU A 342 -3.19 2.70 -13.90
N ALA A 343 -2.85 1.45 -14.23
CA ALA A 343 -2.70 0.99 -15.60
C ALA A 343 -4.01 1.12 -16.39
N LEU A 344 -5.11 0.63 -15.82
CA LEU A 344 -6.43 0.72 -16.45
C LEU A 344 -6.87 2.18 -16.65
N ALA A 345 -6.56 3.09 -15.73
CA ALA A 345 -6.83 4.52 -15.91
C ALA A 345 -6.06 5.14 -17.07
N CYS A 346 -4.85 4.62 -17.36
CA CYS A 346 -4.07 4.98 -18.55
C CYS A 346 -4.50 4.20 -19.81
N GLY A 347 -5.57 3.40 -19.77
CA GLY A 347 -6.01 2.60 -20.90
C GLY A 347 -5.07 1.44 -21.23
N VAL A 348 -4.36 0.92 -20.25
CA VAL A 348 -3.46 -0.23 -20.38
C VAL A 348 -4.11 -1.44 -19.72
N PRO A 349 -4.43 -2.51 -20.46
CA PRO A 349 -5.01 -3.72 -19.91
C PRO A 349 -3.95 -4.49 -19.11
N VAL A 350 -4.40 -5.39 -18.25
CA VAL A 350 -3.51 -6.14 -17.37
C VAL A 350 -3.59 -7.65 -17.60
N VAL A 351 -2.51 -8.37 -17.25
CA VAL A 351 -2.51 -9.83 -17.08
C VAL A 351 -2.01 -10.11 -15.68
N GLU A 352 -2.87 -10.68 -14.83
CA GLU A 352 -2.57 -10.91 -13.43
C GLU A 352 -2.82 -12.37 -13.03
N PRO A 353 -2.23 -12.88 -11.95
CA PRO A 353 -2.52 -14.23 -11.47
C PRO A 353 -3.98 -14.36 -10.99
N GLU A 354 -4.59 -15.51 -11.28
CA GLU A 354 -5.93 -15.86 -10.79
C GLU A 354 -5.87 -16.20 -9.30
N HIS A 355 -5.50 -15.20 -8.51
CA HIS A 355 -5.30 -15.36 -7.07
C HIS A 355 -5.63 -14.06 -6.33
N ALA A 356 -6.24 -14.22 -5.14
CA ALA A 356 -6.43 -13.16 -4.15
C ALA A 356 -7.18 -11.93 -4.69
N GLY A 357 -6.87 -10.75 -4.17
CA GLY A 357 -7.51 -9.49 -4.55
C GLY A 357 -7.26 -9.09 -6.01
N LEU A 358 -6.19 -9.60 -6.65
CA LEU A 358 -5.93 -9.34 -8.07
C LEU A 358 -6.99 -10.01 -8.96
N ALA A 359 -7.34 -11.27 -8.67
CA ALA A 359 -8.41 -11.97 -9.40
C ALA A 359 -9.74 -11.24 -9.25
N GLU A 360 -10.12 -10.83 -8.02
CA GLU A 360 -11.32 -10.03 -7.78
C GLU A 360 -11.30 -8.73 -8.60
N LEU A 361 -10.19 -8.01 -8.59
CA LEU A 361 -10.08 -6.70 -9.25
C LEU A 361 -10.14 -6.81 -10.78
N VAL A 362 -9.45 -7.79 -11.37
CA VAL A 362 -9.48 -8.02 -12.83
C VAL A 362 -10.88 -8.45 -13.29
N GLN A 363 -11.53 -9.34 -12.55
CA GLN A 363 -12.91 -9.78 -12.84
C GLN A 363 -13.90 -8.61 -12.73
N ALA A 364 -13.80 -7.81 -11.65
CA ALA A 364 -14.71 -6.69 -11.41
C ALA A 364 -14.54 -5.56 -12.45
N THR A 365 -13.31 -5.31 -12.90
CA THR A 365 -13.03 -4.26 -13.89
C THR A 365 -13.26 -4.73 -15.32
N GLY A 366 -13.13 -6.02 -15.60
CA GLY A 366 -13.13 -6.58 -16.95
C GLY A 366 -12.01 -6.02 -17.83
N GLY A 367 -10.94 -5.49 -17.21
CA GLY A 367 -9.85 -4.77 -17.87
C GLY A 367 -8.60 -5.61 -18.14
N GLY A 368 -8.69 -6.94 -18.07
CA GLY A 368 -7.52 -7.79 -18.24
C GLY A 368 -7.85 -9.27 -18.38
N LEU A 369 -6.79 -10.07 -18.37
CA LEU A 369 -6.84 -11.53 -18.34
C LEU A 369 -6.25 -12.04 -17.02
N LEU A 370 -6.67 -13.25 -16.65
CA LEU A 370 -6.09 -13.99 -15.51
C LEU A 370 -5.29 -15.18 -16.05
N CYS A 371 -4.21 -15.52 -15.35
CA CYS A 371 -3.38 -16.69 -15.63
C CYS A 371 -3.17 -17.52 -14.34
N ALA A 372 -2.73 -18.76 -14.48
CA ALA A 372 -2.38 -19.58 -13.34
C ALA A 372 -1.28 -18.90 -12.52
N PRO A 373 -1.41 -18.82 -11.17
CA PRO A 373 -0.41 -18.22 -10.31
C PRO A 373 0.90 -19.00 -10.33
N ASP A 374 2.03 -18.31 -10.18
CA ASP A 374 3.39 -18.86 -10.17
C ASP A 374 3.76 -19.70 -11.42
N ASP A 375 3.08 -19.47 -12.55
CA ASP A 375 3.28 -20.16 -13.82
C ASP A 375 3.72 -19.18 -14.91
N ALA A 376 5.03 -19.14 -15.17
CA ALA A 376 5.62 -18.28 -16.20
C ALA A 376 5.14 -18.64 -17.63
N ALA A 377 4.82 -19.91 -17.91
CA ALA A 377 4.33 -20.33 -19.22
C ALA A 377 2.87 -19.90 -19.44
N ALA A 378 2.02 -20.03 -18.43
CA ALA A 378 0.64 -19.53 -18.46
C ALA A 378 0.62 -18.00 -18.59
N LEU A 379 1.48 -17.28 -17.86
CA LEU A 379 1.64 -15.83 -17.97
C LEU A 379 2.09 -15.44 -19.38
N ALA A 380 3.11 -16.11 -19.93
CA ALA A 380 3.58 -15.86 -21.28
C ALA A 380 2.49 -16.06 -22.32
N ALA A 381 1.68 -17.13 -22.20
CA ALA A 381 0.58 -17.40 -23.13
C ALA A 381 -0.50 -16.30 -23.08
N ALA A 382 -0.89 -15.84 -21.89
CA ALA A 382 -1.87 -14.77 -21.72
C ALA A 382 -1.36 -13.41 -22.25
N LEU A 383 -0.09 -13.09 -22.00
CA LEU A 383 0.57 -11.90 -22.56
C LEU A 383 0.66 -11.98 -24.09
N GLU A 384 1.06 -13.13 -24.65
CA GLU A 384 1.14 -13.35 -26.10
C GLU A 384 -0.20 -13.12 -26.79
N LEU A 385 -1.29 -13.63 -26.18
CA LEU A 385 -2.64 -13.44 -26.68
C LEU A 385 -2.97 -11.94 -26.83
N LEU A 386 -2.77 -11.14 -25.79
CA LEU A 386 -3.07 -9.70 -25.84
C LEU A 386 -2.14 -8.92 -26.77
N LEU A 387 -0.89 -9.34 -26.90
CA LEU A 387 0.06 -8.66 -27.79
C LEU A 387 -0.22 -8.96 -29.28
N LYS A 388 -0.83 -10.09 -29.59
CA LYS A 388 -1.22 -10.49 -30.96
C LYS A 388 -2.63 -10.06 -31.36
N ASP A 389 -3.55 -9.98 -30.39
CA ASP A 389 -4.95 -9.59 -30.61
C ASP A 389 -5.18 -8.14 -30.18
N GLU A 390 -4.87 -7.19 -31.05
CA GLU A 390 -5.06 -5.76 -30.76
C GLU A 390 -6.52 -5.39 -30.51
N PRO A 391 -7.53 -5.86 -31.26
CA PRO A 391 -8.93 -5.62 -30.97
C PRO A 391 -9.33 -6.04 -29.55
N GLN A 392 -8.96 -7.24 -29.12
CA GLN A 392 -9.23 -7.72 -27.76
C GLN A 392 -8.51 -6.86 -26.71
N ARG A 393 -7.24 -6.52 -26.93
CA ARG A 393 -6.45 -5.67 -26.06
C ARG A 393 -7.11 -4.31 -25.84
N LEU A 394 -7.53 -3.65 -26.91
CA LEU A 394 -8.21 -2.36 -26.86
C LEU A 394 -9.59 -2.43 -26.20
N ALA A 395 -10.34 -3.50 -26.42
CA ALA A 395 -11.64 -3.72 -25.80
C ALA A 395 -11.52 -3.88 -24.27
N LEU A 396 -10.52 -4.65 -23.80
CA LEU A 396 -10.22 -4.79 -22.36
C LEU A 396 -9.76 -3.47 -21.75
N ALA A 397 -8.86 -2.75 -22.41
CA ALA A 397 -8.38 -1.44 -22.01
C ALA A 397 -9.53 -0.43 -21.80
N SER A 398 -10.42 -0.33 -22.78
CA SER A 398 -11.58 0.57 -22.72
C SER A 398 -12.53 0.21 -21.59
N ARG A 399 -12.90 -1.05 -21.46
CA ARG A 399 -13.79 -1.53 -20.38
C ARG A 399 -13.19 -1.30 -19.00
N GLY A 400 -11.91 -1.69 -18.84
CA GLY A 400 -11.20 -1.49 -17.58
C GLY A 400 -11.14 -0.03 -17.17
N ARG A 401 -10.79 0.86 -18.11
CA ARG A 401 -10.74 2.30 -17.87
C ARG A 401 -12.09 2.87 -17.48
N GLU A 402 -13.15 2.55 -18.21
CA GLU A 402 -14.50 3.00 -17.87
C GLU A 402 -14.89 2.59 -16.45
N THR A 403 -14.61 1.34 -16.08
CA THR A 403 -14.96 0.81 -14.77
C THR A 403 -14.15 1.48 -13.65
N VAL A 404 -12.83 1.65 -13.80
CA VAL A 404 -12.03 2.26 -12.73
C VAL A 404 -12.36 3.72 -12.53
N LEU A 405 -12.63 4.48 -13.59
CA LEU A 405 -13.03 5.88 -13.48
C LEU A 405 -14.43 6.08 -12.87
N ARG A 406 -15.28 5.04 -12.85
CA ARG A 406 -16.59 5.06 -12.21
C ARG A 406 -16.56 4.51 -10.78
N GLU A 407 -15.89 3.39 -10.55
CA GLU A 407 -16.05 2.59 -9.33
C GLU A 407 -14.85 2.65 -8.37
N TYR A 408 -13.67 3.10 -8.84
CA TYR A 408 -12.44 3.08 -8.04
C TYR A 408 -11.84 4.48 -7.81
N THR A 409 -12.70 5.50 -7.81
CA THR A 409 -12.29 6.88 -7.55
C THR A 409 -12.13 7.13 -6.05
N ALA A 410 -11.28 8.12 -5.70
CA ALA A 410 -11.15 8.60 -4.33
C ALA A 410 -12.49 9.08 -3.75
N ASP A 411 -13.32 9.72 -4.56
CA ASP A 411 -14.66 10.18 -4.15
C ASP A 411 -15.59 9.01 -3.80
N ARG A 412 -15.54 7.90 -4.54
CA ARG A 412 -16.31 6.70 -4.22
C ARG A 412 -15.82 6.07 -2.91
N MET A 413 -14.52 5.90 -2.75
CA MET A 413 -13.91 5.40 -1.51
C MET A 413 -14.32 6.26 -0.31
N ALA A 414 -14.27 7.59 -0.45
CA ALA A 414 -14.67 8.52 0.60
C ALA A 414 -16.16 8.43 0.96
N ARG A 415 -17.06 8.29 -0.02
CA ARG A 415 -18.49 8.07 0.24
C ARG A 415 -18.75 6.78 1.00
N ASP A 416 -18.10 5.68 0.58
CA ASP A 416 -18.26 4.38 1.24
C ASP A 416 -17.69 4.42 2.67
N PHE A 417 -16.55 5.07 2.87
CA PHE A 417 -15.98 5.32 4.20
C PHE A 417 -16.93 6.16 5.08
N ALA A 418 -17.45 7.29 4.57
CA ALA A 418 -18.32 8.19 5.29
C ALA A 418 -19.66 7.51 5.67
N LYS A 419 -20.16 6.62 4.83
CA LYS A 419 -21.33 5.79 5.14
C LYS A 419 -21.07 4.91 6.36
N VAL A 420 -19.97 4.15 6.36
CA VAL A 420 -19.60 3.29 7.49
C VAL A 420 -19.35 4.11 8.76
N ALA A 421 -18.68 5.25 8.64
CA ALA A 421 -18.45 6.17 9.76
C ALA A 421 -19.77 6.64 10.39
N SER A 422 -20.75 7.02 9.56
CA SER A 422 -22.08 7.45 10.02
C SER A 422 -22.86 6.31 10.70
N GLU A 423 -22.80 5.09 10.17
CA GLU A 423 -23.43 3.91 10.76
C GLU A 423 -22.85 3.61 12.15
N VAL A 424 -21.52 3.66 12.28
CA VAL A 424 -20.83 3.41 13.56
C VAL A 424 -21.20 4.47 14.60
N MET A 425 -21.22 5.76 14.22
CA MET A 425 -21.59 6.85 15.12
C MET A 425 -23.07 6.80 15.56
N ALA A 426 -23.96 6.32 14.69
CA ALA A 426 -25.39 6.19 15.03
C ALA A 426 -25.68 5.00 15.98
N GLY A 427 -24.81 4.00 16.00
CA GLY A 427 -24.91 2.82 16.87
C GLY A 427 -24.10 2.90 18.18
N SER A 428 -23.41 4.04 18.42
CA SER A 428 -22.50 4.26 19.57
C SER A 428 -23.21 4.97 20.74
#